data_830467af2ea3afd5ac63b8c5e577bde5
#
_entry.id   830467af2ea3afd5ac63b8c5e577bde5
#
_cell.length_a   1.000
_cell.length_b   1.000
_cell.length_c   1.000
_cell.angle_alpha   90.00
_cell.angle_beta   90.00
_cell.angle_gamma   90.00
#
_symmetry.space_group_name_H-M   'P 1'
#
loop_
_entity.id
_entity.type
_entity.pdbx_description
1 polymer ?
#
loop_
_entity_poly.entity_id
_entity_poly.type
_entity_poly.pdbx_seq_one_letter_code
_entity_poly.pdbx_strand_id
1 'polypeptide(L)' 'MKKGIIIDANDLKKIIAKYFNVDESKVIKSQYSWTVVTDDEDSE' A
#
# COMPACT_ATOMS: atom_id res chain seq x y z
N MET A 1 -7.43 -29.21 -6.99
CA MET A 1 -7.89 -27.96 -7.66
C MET A 1 -7.28 -26.77 -7.00
N LYS A 2 -6.83 -25.84 -7.79
CA LYS A 2 -6.18 -24.68 -7.24
C LYS A 2 -7.10 -23.48 -7.19
N LYS A 3 -6.94 -22.71 -6.19
CA LYS A 3 -7.66 -21.44 -6.08
C LYS A 3 -6.68 -20.33 -6.02
N GLY A 4 -7.06 -19.24 -6.59
CA GLY A 4 -6.26 -18.04 -6.54
C GLY A 4 -7.07 -16.89 -6.03
N ILE A 5 -6.39 -15.89 -5.54
CA ILE A 5 -7.03 -14.67 -5.12
C ILE A 5 -6.58 -13.59 -6.07
N ILE A 6 -7.53 -12.91 -6.65
CA ILE A 6 -7.21 -11.83 -7.56
C ILE A 6 -7.16 -10.55 -6.75
N ILE A 7 -6.00 -9.93 -6.77
CA ILE A 7 -5.80 -8.69 -6.03
C ILE A 7 -5.55 -7.59 -7.04
N ASP A 8 -6.49 -6.68 -7.18
CA ASP A 8 -6.25 -5.60 -8.09
C ASP A 8 -5.61 -4.43 -7.34
N ALA A 9 -5.39 -3.34 -8.05
CA ALA A 9 -4.62 -2.24 -7.47
C ALA A 9 -5.30 -1.66 -6.24
N ASN A 10 -6.61 -1.57 -6.27
CA ASN A 10 -7.32 -1.01 -5.12
C ASN A 10 -7.18 -1.89 -3.88
N ASP A 11 -7.28 -3.18 -4.08
CA ASP A 11 -7.14 -4.10 -2.96
C ASP A 11 -5.73 -4.07 -2.41
N LEU A 12 -4.76 -4.05 -3.30
CA LEU A 12 -3.37 -4.03 -2.86
C LEU A 12 -3.06 -2.77 -2.09
N LYS A 13 -3.62 -1.67 -2.52
CA LYS A 13 -3.42 -0.40 -1.83
C LYS A 13 -3.92 -0.50 -0.38
N LYS A 14 -5.07 -1.11 -0.19
CA LYS A 14 -5.62 -1.27 1.15
C LYS A 14 -4.75 -2.20 2.00
N ILE A 15 -4.26 -3.25 1.39
CA ILE A 15 -3.41 -4.18 2.11
C ILE A 15 -2.13 -3.50 2.56
N ILE A 16 -1.52 -2.74 1.68
CA ILE A 16 -0.30 -2.04 2.00
C ILE A 16 -0.55 -1.02 3.10
N ALA A 17 -1.63 -0.27 3.00
CA ALA A 17 -1.95 0.73 4.00
C ALA A 17 -2.12 0.09 5.36
N LYS A 18 -2.79 -1.04 5.40
CA LYS A 18 -3.02 -1.74 6.64
C LYS A 18 -1.72 -2.30 7.20
N TYR A 19 -0.89 -2.83 6.32
CA TYR A 19 0.38 -3.40 6.75
C TYR A 19 1.26 -2.36 7.43
N PHE A 20 1.30 -1.16 6.87
CA PHE A 20 2.12 -0.09 7.42
C PHE A 20 1.36 0.79 8.40
N ASN A 21 0.07 0.51 8.59
CA ASN A 21 -0.75 1.26 9.52
C ASN A 21 -0.80 2.74 9.16
N VAL A 22 -1.03 3.01 7.90
CA VAL A 22 -1.15 4.37 7.41
C VAL A 22 -2.46 4.50 6.67
N ASP A 23 -2.83 5.72 6.38
CA ASP A 23 -4.03 5.96 5.61
C ASP A 23 -3.79 5.58 4.15
N GLU A 24 -4.85 5.17 3.47
CA GLU A 24 -4.71 4.78 2.07
C GLU A 24 -4.21 5.91 1.20
N SER A 25 -4.51 7.12 1.58
CA SER A 25 -4.05 8.27 0.81
C SER A 25 -2.54 8.40 0.81
N LYS A 26 -1.88 7.71 1.74
CA LYS A 26 -0.44 7.73 1.81
C LYS A 26 0.21 6.67 0.94
N VAL A 27 -0.58 5.82 0.32
CA VAL A 27 -0.06 4.76 -0.52
C VAL A 27 -0.20 5.21 -1.97
N ILE A 28 0.91 5.33 -2.64
CA ILE A 28 0.95 5.85 -4.00
C ILE A 28 1.46 4.78 -4.93
N LYS A 29 0.71 4.53 -5.99
CA LYS A 29 1.13 3.54 -6.96
C LYS A 29 1.96 4.22 -8.04
N SER A 30 3.11 3.65 -8.29
CA SER A 30 3.93 4.06 -9.42
C SER A 30 3.82 3.00 -10.51
N GLN A 31 4.54 3.21 -11.59
CA GLN A 31 4.44 2.30 -12.73
C GLN A 31 4.94 0.90 -12.37
N TYR A 32 5.98 0.83 -11.58
CA TYR A 32 6.58 -0.45 -11.25
C TYR A 32 6.63 -0.74 -9.76
N SER A 33 6.15 0.16 -8.95
CA SER A 33 6.30 -0.02 -7.51
C SER A 33 5.22 0.71 -6.76
N TRP A 34 5.25 0.55 -5.45
CA TRP A 34 4.35 1.25 -4.54
C TRP A 34 5.18 2.06 -3.58
N THR A 35 4.71 3.25 -3.29
CA THR A 35 5.39 4.13 -2.34
C THR A 35 4.46 4.40 -1.19
N VAL A 36 4.97 4.25 0.02
CA VAL A 36 4.21 4.59 1.20
C VAL A 36 4.82 5.85 1.79
N VAL A 37 4.03 6.87 1.87
CA VAL A 37 4.50 8.14 2.42
C VAL A 37 4.38 8.07 3.92
N THR A 38 5.49 8.24 4.61
CA THR A 38 5.48 8.23 6.05
C THR A 38 5.66 9.64 6.55
N ASP A 39 5.00 9.94 7.64
CA ASP A 39 5.04 11.27 8.15
C ASP A 39 5.91 11.42 9.33
N ASP A 40 6.82 10.56 9.52
CA ASP A 40 7.62 10.64 10.69
C ASP A 40 8.70 11.59 10.51
N GLU A 41 8.48 12.52 9.98
CA GLU A 41 9.47 13.42 9.92
C GLU A 41 9.94 13.81 11.25
N ASP A 42 10.08 13.69 11.68
CA ASP A 42 10.62 14.00 12.58
C ASP A 42 11.62 13.93 12.79
N SER A 43 11.91 14.07 12.50
CA SER A 43 12.68 14.05 12.56
C SER A 43 13.41 14.27 12.75
N GLU A 44 13.78 14.46 12.83
CA GLU A 44 14.45 14.54 12.96
C GLU A 44 14.80 14.63 12.99
#